data_8ce763b33bf15c9bad221126a169cd50
#
_entry.id   8ce763b33bf15c9bad221126a169cd50
#
_cell.length_a   1.000
_cell.length_b   1.000
_cell.length_c   1.000
_cell.angle_alpha   90.00
_cell.angle_beta   90.00
_cell.angle_gamma   90.00
#
_symmetry.space_group_name_H-M   'P 1'
#
loop_
_entity.id
_entity.type
_entity.pdbx_description
1 polymer ?
#
loop_
_entity_poly.entity_id
_entity_poly.type
_entity_poly.pdbx_seq_one_letter_code
_entity_poly.pdbx_strand_id
1 'polypeptide(L)'
;YYYWELLEDSHLKWENGMYRMDMDAFRELIKGCKLFILCNPHNPGGVVWKEEELREIAEICDKEGVLVFSDEIHADLTLPPHRHRPFATISEKARMNSITFMSPSKAFNMPGMTASHVLIFNPALRQRFRKFMEACELDLGHAFAFLSVEAAYSHGTEWLDQCLAYIQGNIDYVDAFLKEHAPKIKVVRPQASYLIWLDCREMEMSQEALNKFFVDKAHLALNDGAMFG
;
A
#
# COMPACT_ATOMS: atom_id res chain seq x y z
N TYR A 1 -17.02 -13.89 -9.86
CA TYR A 1 -17.95 -13.75 -8.72
C TYR A 1 -17.78 -14.84 -7.64
N TYR A 2 -17.02 -15.92 -7.85
CA TYR A 2 -16.84 -17.02 -6.88
C TYR A 2 -15.54 -16.96 -6.09
N TYR A 3 -14.69 -15.93 -6.26
CA TYR A 3 -13.37 -15.88 -5.66
C TYR A 3 -13.30 -15.14 -4.31
N TRP A 4 -14.31 -14.32 -3.97
CA TRP A 4 -14.35 -13.58 -2.71
C TRP A 4 -14.50 -14.47 -1.46
N GLU A 5 -15.13 -15.63 -1.60
CA GLU A 5 -15.26 -16.62 -0.52
C GLU A 5 -13.94 -17.33 -0.15
N LEU A 6 -12.87 -17.09 -0.93
CA LEU A 6 -11.55 -17.68 -0.71
C LEU A 6 -10.52 -16.70 -0.15
N LEU A 7 -10.95 -15.47 0.16
CA LEU A 7 -10.10 -14.43 0.72
C LEU A 7 -10.33 -14.34 2.23
N GLU A 8 -9.23 -14.42 2.97
CA GLU A 8 -9.18 -14.14 4.39
C GLU A 8 -8.50 -12.79 4.60
N ASP A 9 -9.16 -11.86 5.31
CA ASP A 9 -8.60 -10.56 5.59
C ASP A 9 -7.64 -10.63 6.77
N SER A 10 -6.44 -10.09 6.58
CA SER A 10 -5.48 -9.92 7.65
C SER A 10 -5.90 -8.76 8.54
N HIS A 11 -6.19 -9.04 9.81
CA HIS A 11 -6.63 -8.03 10.75
C HIS A 11 -5.52 -7.02 11.06
N LEU A 12 -5.91 -5.75 11.09
CA LEU A 12 -5.09 -4.66 11.59
C LEU A 12 -5.63 -4.22 12.94
N LYS A 13 -4.73 -3.92 13.86
CA LYS A 13 -5.06 -3.36 15.16
C LYS A 13 -4.58 -1.92 15.27
N TRP A 14 -5.32 -1.15 16.04
CA TRP A 14 -4.99 0.24 16.31
C TRP A 14 -3.99 0.33 17.46
N GLU A 15 -2.78 0.81 17.16
CA GLU A 15 -1.72 0.99 18.13
C GLU A 15 -1.05 2.35 17.98
N ASN A 16 -1.00 3.12 19.07
CA ASN A 16 -0.29 4.40 19.13
C ASN A 16 -0.67 5.38 17.99
N GLY A 17 -1.97 5.47 17.66
CA GLY A 17 -2.46 6.40 16.65
C GLY A 17 -2.26 5.93 15.20
N MET A 18 -2.03 4.64 14.97
CA MET A 18 -1.74 4.06 13.67
C MET A 18 -2.23 2.61 13.60
N TYR A 19 -2.51 2.13 12.40
CA TYR A 19 -2.78 0.71 12.17
C TYR A 19 -1.49 -0.11 12.15
N ARG A 20 -1.53 -1.29 12.75
CA ARG A 20 -0.46 -2.30 12.71
C ARG A 20 -1.05 -3.67 12.41
N MET A 21 -0.28 -4.54 11.78
CA MET A 21 -0.72 -5.91 11.56
C MET A 21 -0.87 -6.65 12.88
N ASP A 22 -2.00 -7.35 13.05
CA ASP A 22 -2.17 -8.27 14.17
C ASP A 22 -1.43 -9.57 13.86
N MET A 23 -0.19 -9.67 14.35
CA MET A 23 0.67 -10.82 14.06
C MET A 23 0.17 -12.13 14.69
N ASP A 24 -0.60 -12.07 15.77
CA ASP A 24 -1.19 -13.26 16.39
C ASP A 24 -2.34 -13.79 15.53
N ALA A 25 -3.24 -12.90 15.09
CA ALA A 25 -4.27 -13.26 14.12
C ALA A 25 -3.66 -13.72 12.78
N PHE A 26 -2.61 -13.05 12.30
CA PHE A 26 -1.93 -13.41 11.06
C PHE A 26 -1.38 -14.84 11.08
N ARG A 27 -0.75 -15.26 12.19
CA ARG A 27 -0.22 -16.64 12.34
C ARG A 27 -1.29 -17.72 12.23
N GLU A 28 -2.52 -17.40 12.64
CA GLU A 28 -3.62 -18.36 12.56
C GLU A 28 -4.28 -18.35 11.16
N LEU A 29 -4.56 -17.16 10.61
CA LEU A 29 -5.24 -16.98 9.33
C LEU A 29 -4.43 -17.48 8.14
N ILE A 30 -3.10 -17.36 8.20
CA ILE A 30 -2.22 -17.76 7.09
C ILE A 30 -2.15 -19.27 6.85
N LYS A 31 -2.56 -20.08 7.83
CA LYS A 31 -2.52 -21.54 7.73
C LYS A 31 -3.44 -22.04 6.62
N GLY A 32 -2.91 -22.83 5.70
CA GLY A 32 -3.64 -23.36 4.55
C GLY A 32 -3.79 -22.39 3.37
N CYS A 33 -3.44 -21.12 3.53
CA CYS A 33 -3.36 -20.16 2.42
C CYS A 33 -2.30 -20.59 1.40
N LYS A 34 -2.42 -20.11 0.16
CA LYS A 34 -1.44 -20.31 -0.92
C LYS A 34 -0.70 -19.05 -1.28
N LEU A 35 -1.33 -17.92 -1.00
CA LEU A 35 -0.87 -16.59 -1.36
C LEU A 35 -1.20 -15.62 -0.23
N PHE A 36 -0.27 -14.76 0.10
CA PHE A 36 -0.48 -13.56 0.91
C PHE A 36 -0.20 -12.31 0.08
N ILE A 37 -1.14 -11.38 0.05
CA ILE A 37 -0.97 -10.08 -0.62
C ILE A 37 -0.58 -9.06 0.45
N LEU A 38 0.67 -8.62 0.41
CA LEU A 38 1.23 -7.62 1.31
C LEU A 38 1.20 -6.25 0.64
N CYS A 39 0.44 -5.32 1.18
CA CYS A 39 0.48 -3.91 0.79
C CYS A 39 1.60 -3.19 1.57
N ASN A 40 2.68 -2.81 0.89
CA ASN A 40 3.92 -2.30 1.50
C ASN A 40 4.53 -1.13 0.68
N PRO A 41 4.39 0.13 1.09
CA PRO A 41 3.66 0.66 2.26
C PRO A 41 2.15 0.41 2.21
N HIS A 42 1.51 0.38 3.38
CA HIS A 42 0.10 0.07 3.46
C HIS A 42 -0.78 1.26 3.03
N ASN A 43 -1.67 1.02 2.09
CA ASN A 43 -2.69 1.92 1.60
C ASN A 43 -4.10 1.33 1.94
N PRO A 44 -5.02 2.09 2.56
CA PRO A 44 -5.02 3.55 2.76
C PRO A 44 -4.43 4.01 4.11
N GLY A 45 -4.01 3.13 4.98
CA GLY A 45 -3.55 3.47 6.34
C GLY A 45 -2.25 4.28 6.40
N GLY A 46 -1.51 4.42 5.30
CA GLY A 46 -0.27 5.21 5.23
C GLY A 46 0.89 4.63 6.06
N VAL A 47 0.88 3.33 6.32
CA VAL A 47 1.86 2.67 7.20
C VAL A 47 3.09 2.22 6.42
N VAL A 48 4.26 2.56 6.92
CA VAL A 48 5.53 1.92 6.53
C VAL A 48 5.82 0.80 7.54
N TRP A 49 5.84 -0.45 7.06
CA TRP A 49 6.09 -1.60 7.92
C TRP A 49 7.54 -1.58 8.42
N LYS A 50 7.73 -1.97 9.68
CA LYS A 50 9.06 -2.10 10.25
C LYS A 50 9.78 -3.32 9.68
N GLU A 51 11.10 -3.27 9.67
CA GLU A 51 11.91 -4.41 9.18
C GLU A 51 11.65 -5.69 9.96
N GLU A 52 11.42 -5.58 11.28
CA GLU A 52 11.11 -6.71 12.15
C GLU A 52 9.77 -7.35 11.77
N GLU A 53 8.74 -6.53 11.50
CA GLU A 53 7.41 -7.00 11.06
C GLU A 53 7.52 -7.74 9.71
N LEU A 54 8.22 -7.15 8.75
CA LEU A 54 8.43 -7.77 7.44
C LEU A 54 9.24 -9.06 7.53
N ARG A 55 10.23 -9.12 8.41
CA ARG A 55 11.03 -10.32 8.66
C ARG A 55 10.19 -11.45 9.25
N GLU A 56 9.34 -11.12 10.20
CA GLU A 56 8.43 -12.08 10.82
C GLU A 56 7.41 -12.63 9.82
N ILE A 57 6.83 -11.76 8.98
CA ILE A 57 5.95 -12.17 7.86
C ILE A 57 6.68 -13.14 6.94
N ALA A 58 7.92 -12.84 6.57
CA ALA A 58 8.71 -13.69 5.69
C ALA A 58 8.97 -15.09 6.29
N GLU A 59 9.29 -15.16 7.60
CA GLU A 59 9.51 -16.42 8.31
C GLU A 59 8.23 -17.27 8.38
N ILE A 60 7.10 -16.63 8.68
CA ILE A 60 5.80 -17.30 8.78
C ILE A 60 5.37 -17.83 7.40
N CYS A 61 5.42 -16.99 6.37
CA CYS A 61 5.02 -17.38 5.01
C CYS A 61 5.92 -18.50 4.44
N ASP A 62 7.23 -18.43 4.68
CA ASP A 62 8.16 -19.51 4.28
C ASP A 62 7.82 -20.82 4.99
N LYS A 63 7.59 -20.80 6.29
CA LYS A 63 7.24 -21.98 7.10
C LYS A 63 5.94 -22.63 6.65
N GLU A 64 4.92 -21.83 6.34
CA GLU A 64 3.59 -22.31 5.93
C GLU A 64 3.51 -22.59 4.41
N GLY A 65 4.57 -22.33 3.64
CA GLY A 65 4.63 -22.54 2.19
C GLY A 65 3.72 -21.59 1.41
N VAL A 66 3.53 -20.37 1.92
CA VAL A 66 2.67 -19.32 1.34
C VAL A 66 3.51 -18.33 0.54
N LEU A 67 3.20 -18.17 -0.73
CA LEU A 67 3.84 -17.18 -1.60
C LEU A 67 3.42 -15.76 -1.20
N VAL A 68 4.34 -14.81 -1.22
CA VAL A 68 4.04 -13.41 -0.94
C VAL A 68 4.00 -12.59 -2.23
N PHE A 69 2.87 -11.91 -2.49
CA PHE A 69 2.78 -10.83 -3.45
C PHE A 69 2.97 -9.51 -2.69
N SER A 70 4.12 -8.86 -2.88
CA SER A 70 4.37 -7.57 -2.26
C SER A 70 3.98 -6.46 -3.24
N ASP A 71 2.87 -5.79 -2.94
CA ASP A 71 2.44 -4.59 -3.66
C ASP A 71 3.18 -3.38 -3.09
N GLU A 72 4.18 -2.92 -3.84
CA GLU A 72 5.06 -1.81 -3.45
C GLU A 72 4.85 -0.56 -4.32
N ILE A 73 3.66 -0.42 -4.91
CA ILE A 73 3.33 0.71 -5.79
C ILE A 73 3.44 2.08 -5.11
N HIS A 74 3.34 2.13 -3.78
CA HIS A 74 3.50 3.35 -2.99
C HIS A 74 4.91 3.52 -2.40
N ALA A 75 5.88 2.68 -2.74
CA ALA A 75 7.24 2.70 -2.18
C ALA A 75 7.92 4.06 -2.32
N ASP A 76 7.88 4.64 -3.53
CA ASP A 76 8.50 5.93 -3.85
C ASP A 76 7.76 7.14 -3.23
N LEU A 77 6.57 6.92 -2.66
CA LEU A 77 5.78 7.92 -1.93
C LEU A 77 6.00 7.84 -0.41
N THR A 78 7.08 7.23 0.03
CA THR A 78 7.44 7.22 1.46
C THR A 78 7.90 8.62 1.88
N LEU A 79 7.25 9.14 2.94
CA LEU A 79 7.46 10.50 3.42
C LEU A 79 8.62 10.55 4.44
N PRO A 80 9.56 11.51 4.32
CA PRO A 80 10.61 11.68 5.31
C PRO A 80 10.05 11.90 6.74
N PRO A 81 10.70 11.39 7.79
CA PRO A 81 11.98 10.68 7.81
C PRO A 81 11.87 9.16 7.59
N HIS A 82 10.68 8.65 7.27
CA HIS A 82 10.45 7.22 7.08
C HIS A 82 11.19 6.70 5.84
N ARG A 83 11.47 5.40 5.82
CA ARG A 83 12.13 4.73 4.70
C ARG A 83 11.45 3.41 4.41
N HIS A 84 11.00 3.26 3.19
CA HIS A 84 10.50 1.98 2.69
C HIS A 84 11.61 0.92 2.69
N ARG A 85 11.23 -0.30 3.02
CA ARG A 85 12.06 -1.49 2.91
C ARG A 85 11.41 -2.45 1.93
N PRO A 86 11.98 -2.67 0.74
CA PRO A 86 11.44 -3.64 -0.20
C PRO A 86 11.44 -5.03 0.43
N PHE A 87 10.30 -5.71 0.38
CA PHE A 87 10.12 -7.00 1.07
C PHE A 87 11.17 -8.03 0.65
N ALA A 88 11.48 -8.12 -0.64
CA ALA A 88 12.47 -9.06 -1.17
C ALA A 88 13.91 -8.81 -0.66
N THR A 89 14.18 -7.68 0.02
CA THR A 89 15.51 -7.36 0.57
C THR A 89 15.66 -7.71 2.05
N ILE A 90 14.57 -8.12 2.72
CA ILE A 90 14.54 -8.36 4.17
C ILE A 90 15.32 -9.62 4.58
N SER A 91 15.21 -10.68 3.77
CA SER A 91 15.90 -11.94 4.02
C SER A 91 15.97 -12.78 2.73
N GLU A 92 16.79 -13.83 2.71
CA GLU A 92 16.83 -14.76 1.58
C GLU A 92 15.49 -15.49 1.42
N LYS A 93 14.78 -15.81 2.50
CA LYS A 93 13.43 -16.38 2.45
C LYS A 93 12.45 -15.43 1.78
N ALA A 94 12.42 -14.16 2.19
CA ALA A 94 11.59 -13.14 1.54
C ALA A 94 11.93 -13.02 0.05
N ARG A 95 13.21 -12.99 -0.28
CA ARG A 95 13.71 -12.86 -1.65
C ARG A 95 13.29 -14.01 -2.56
N MET A 96 13.35 -15.25 -2.07
CA MET A 96 13.06 -16.43 -2.86
C MET A 96 11.60 -16.83 -2.87
N ASN A 97 10.80 -16.29 -1.94
CA ASN A 97 9.38 -16.61 -1.77
C ASN A 97 8.46 -15.39 -2.00
N SER A 98 8.87 -14.43 -2.84
CA SER A 98 8.04 -13.29 -3.16
C SER A 98 8.04 -12.89 -4.62
N ILE A 99 6.97 -12.19 -5.00
CA ILE A 99 6.84 -11.43 -6.24
C ILE A 99 6.56 -9.98 -5.82
N THR A 100 7.44 -9.06 -6.19
CA THR A 100 7.29 -7.63 -5.89
C THR A 100 6.74 -6.90 -7.11
N PHE A 101 5.67 -6.16 -6.90
CA PHE A 101 5.02 -5.33 -7.91
C PHE A 101 5.28 -3.86 -7.63
N MET A 102 5.76 -3.13 -8.63
CA MET A 102 6.06 -1.70 -8.55
C MET A 102 5.57 -0.98 -9.81
N SER A 103 5.31 0.31 -9.69
CA SER A 103 4.93 1.15 -10.82
C SER A 103 5.24 2.62 -10.52
N PRO A 104 5.69 3.41 -11.52
CA PRO A 104 5.82 4.85 -11.37
C PRO A 104 4.49 5.60 -11.38
N SER A 105 3.38 4.91 -11.67
CA SER A 105 2.07 5.53 -11.92
C SER A 105 1.57 6.38 -10.76
N LYS A 106 1.84 5.98 -9.51
CA LYS A 106 1.44 6.73 -8.32
C LYS A 106 2.44 7.83 -7.97
N ALA A 107 3.73 7.48 -7.91
CA ALA A 107 4.79 8.40 -7.53
C ALA A 107 4.95 9.56 -8.51
N PHE A 108 4.81 9.31 -9.80
CA PHE A 108 4.98 10.30 -10.86
C PHE A 108 3.68 10.76 -11.52
N ASN A 109 2.53 10.50 -10.87
CA ASN A 109 1.20 10.92 -11.33
C ASN A 109 0.92 10.60 -12.81
N MET A 110 1.20 9.35 -13.20
CA MET A 110 1.06 8.89 -14.59
C MET A 110 0.24 7.60 -14.73
N PRO A 111 -0.96 7.50 -14.11
CA PRO A 111 -1.74 6.25 -14.12
C PRO A 111 -2.18 5.83 -15.51
N GLY A 112 -2.37 6.79 -16.44
CA GLY A 112 -2.77 6.52 -17.83
C GLY A 112 -1.72 5.79 -18.66
N MET A 113 -0.46 5.74 -18.22
CA MET A 113 0.60 4.99 -18.90
C MET A 113 0.51 3.48 -18.67
N THR A 114 -0.27 3.02 -17.70
CA THR A 114 -0.55 1.59 -17.42
C THR A 114 0.71 0.72 -17.39
N ALA A 115 1.79 1.25 -16.83
CA ALA A 115 3.08 0.59 -16.76
C ALA A 115 3.37 0.08 -15.35
N SER A 116 3.82 -1.17 -15.24
CA SER A 116 4.33 -1.75 -13.99
C SER A 116 5.54 -2.62 -14.27
N HIS A 117 6.34 -2.84 -13.26
CA HIS A 117 7.45 -3.77 -13.33
C HIS A 117 7.38 -4.75 -12.15
N VAL A 118 7.84 -5.96 -12.41
CA VAL A 118 7.73 -7.08 -11.48
C VAL A 118 9.12 -7.65 -11.21
N LEU A 119 9.48 -7.75 -9.94
CA LEU A 119 10.75 -8.31 -9.50
C LEU A 119 10.52 -9.70 -8.91
N ILE A 120 11.16 -10.71 -9.50
CA ILE A 120 11.09 -12.10 -9.04
C ILE A 120 12.50 -12.68 -9.03
N PHE A 121 13.05 -12.90 -7.86
CA PHE A 121 14.43 -13.41 -7.71
C PHE A 121 14.51 -14.93 -7.90
N ASN A 122 13.48 -15.67 -7.48
CA ASN A 122 13.41 -17.12 -7.68
C ASN A 122 13.25 -17.47 -9.18
N PRO A 123 14.21 -18.17 -9.81
CA PRO A 123 14.17 -18.43 -11.25
C PRO A 123 12.99 -19.30 -11.69
N ALA A 124 12.62 -20.30 -10.88
CA ALA A 124 11.51 -21.20 -11.20
C ALA A 124 10.17 -20.46 -11.13
N LEU A 125 9.98 -19.63 -10.10
CA LEU A 125 8.80 -18.78 -9.95
C LEU A 125 8.72 -17.76 -11.09
N ARG A 126 9.83 -17.10 -11.44
CA ARG A 126 9.91 -16.14 -12.53
C ARG A 126 9.55 -16.79 -13.88
N GLN A 127 10.03 -18.00 -14.14
CA GLN A 127 9.70 -18.72 -15.38
C GLN A 127 8.20 -19.06 -15.46
N ARG A 128 7.60 -19.49 -14.35
CA ARG A 128 6.14 -19.76 -14.30
C ARG A 128 5.33 -18.48 -14.54
N PHE A 129 5.72 -17.39 -13.89
CA PHE A 129 5.07 -16.09 -14.05
C PHE A 129 5.14 -15.62 -15.51
N ARG A 130 6.32 -15.65 -16.13
CA ARG A 130 6.50 -15.26 -17.55
C ARG A 130 5.64 -16.10 -18.49
N LYS A 131 5.63 -17.42 -18.34
CA LYS A 131 4.78 -18.30 -19.15
C LYS A 131 3.30 -17.97 -19.04
N PHE A 132 2.83 -17.57 -17.85
CA PHE A 132 1.45 -17.16 -17.65
C PHE A 132 1.17 -15.82 -18.36
N MET A 133 2.05 -14.85 -18.21
CA MET A 133 1.92 -13.55 -18.89
C MET A 133 1.90 -13.69 -20.40
N GLU A 134 2.82 -14.47 -20.97
CA GLU A 134 2.91 -14.77 -22.40
C GLU A 134 1.63 -15.47 -22.90
N ALA A 135 1.15 -16.49 -22.18
CA ALA A 135 -0.05 -17.22 -22.54
C ALA A 135 -1.34 -16.37 -22.50
N CYS A 136 -1.36 -15.32 -21.69
CA CYS A 136 -2.48 -14.38 -21.58
C CYS A 136 -2.27 -13.09 -22.41
N GLU A 137 -1.20 -13.00 -23.18
CA GLU A 137 -0.82 -11.79 -23.94
C GLU A 137 -0.75 -10.52 -23.08
N LEU A 138 -0.33 -10.65 -21.81
CA LEU A 138 -0.23 -9.55 -20.84
C LEU A 138 1.17 -8.94 -20.78
N ASP A 139 2.13 -9.47 -21.53
CA ASP A 139 3.51 -9.00 -21.61
C ASP A 139 3.71 -7.91 -22.69
N LEU A 140 2.68 -7.63 -23.46
CA LEU A 140 2.68 -6.62 -24.51
C LEU A 140 2.29 -5.26 -23.94
N GLY A 141 3.30 -4.45 -23.60
CA GLY A 141 3.08 -3.03 -23.27
C GLY A 141 3.05 -2.14 -24.51
N HIS A 142 2.57 -0.92 -24.37
CA HIS A 142 2.69 0.06 -25.47
C HIS A 142 4.00 0.87 -25.34
N ALA A 143 4.52 1.38 -26.45
CA ALA A 143 5.82 2.06 -26.52
C ALA A 143 5.96 3.23 -25.53
N PHE A 144 4.90 4.03 -25.35
CA PHE A 144 4.90 5.14 -24.40
C PHE A 144 4.98 4.69 -22.94
N ALA A 145 4.47 3.51 -22.59
CA ALA A 145 4.59 2.96 -21.25
C ALA A 145 6.06 2.74 -20.88
N PHE A 146 6.84 2.10 -21.75
CA PHE A 146 8.26 1.84 -21.51
C PHE A 146 9.08 3.14 -21.45
N LEU A 147 8.88 4.04 -22.42
CA LEU A 147 9.58 5.33 -22.44
C LEU A 147 9.25 6.20 -21.21
N SER A 148 8.00 6.18 -20.76
CA SER A 148 7.60 6.96 -19.58
C SER A 148 8.19 6.42 -18.29
N VAL A 149 8.29 5.10 -18.12
CA VAL A 149 8.98 4.48 -16.99
C VAL A 149 10.44 4.87 -16.95
N GLU A 150 11.13 4.75 -18.10
CA GLU A 150 12.54 5.14 -18.23
C GLU A 150 12.74 6.62 -17.91
N ALA A 151 11.93 7.50 -18.48
CA ALA A 151 12.01 8.95 -18.24
C ALA A 151 11.74 9.30 -16.77
N ALA A 152 10.71 8.71 -16.15
CA ALA A 152 10.36 8.97 -14.76
C ALA A 152 11.50 8.61 -13.81
N TYR A 153 12.04 7.40 -13.92
CA TYR A 153 13.10 6.95 -13.03
C TYR A 153 14.49 7.54 -13.35
N SER A 154 14.74 7.90 -14.59
CA SER A 154 16.06 8.49 -14.98
C SER A 154 16.14 9.98 -14.72
N HIS A 155 15.01 10.70 -14.79
CA HIS A 155 15.00 12.18 -14.79
C HIS A 155 13.99 12.80 -13.80
N GLY A 156 13.15 12.01 -13.17
CA GLY A 156 12.04 12.50 -12.35
C GLY A 156 12.36 12.78 -10.88
N THR A 157 13.59 12.55 -10.42
CA THR A 157 13.95 12.64 -8.98
C THR A 157 13.61 14.01 -8.39
N GLU A 158 14.01 15.09 -9.03
CA GLU A 158 13.74 16.46 -8.55
C GLU A 158 12.24 16.73 -8.46
N TRP A 159 11.47 16.31 -9.47
CA TRP A 159 10.02 16.43 -9.46
C TRP A 159 9.39 15.65 -8.29
N LEU A 160 9.86 14.43 -8.05
CA LEU A 160 9.36 13.60 -6.96
C LEU A 160 9.66 14.21 -5.59
N ASP A 161 10.87 14.71 -5.39
CA ASP A 161 11.27 15.37 -4.14
C ASP A 161 10.39 16.60 -3.84
N GLN A 162 10.13 17.43 -4.86
CA GLN A 162 9.21 18.57 -4.73
C GLN A 162 7.77 18.12 -4.46
N CYS A 163 7.31 17.06 -5.11
CA CYS A 163 5.99 16.48 -4.89
C CYS A 163 5.83 15.95 -3.45
N LEU A 164 6.82 15.22 -2.94
CA LEU A 164 6.81 14.74 -1.56
C LEU A 164 6.78 15.88 -0.54
N ALA A 165 7.57 16.92 -0.77
CA ALA A 165 7.54 18.12 0.08
C ALA A 165 6.17 18.81 0.05
N TYR A 166 5.54 18.90 -1.11
CA TYR A 166 4.20 19.46 -1.27
C TYR A 166 3.13 18.62 -0.55
N ILE A 167 3.17 17.29 -0.71
CA ILE A 167 2.28 16.35 0.00
C ILE A 167 2.44 16.52 1.51
N GLN A 168 3.68 16.60 2.00
CA GLN A 168 3.96 16.80 3.42
C GLN A 168 3.34 18.12 3.93
N GLY A 169 3.49 19.21 3.18
CA GLY A 169 2.87 20.49 3.50
C GLY A 169 1.33 20.43 3.55
N ASN A 170 0.71 19.68 2.64
CA ASN A 170 -0.73 19.46 2.66
C ASN A 170 -1.19 18.67 3.89
N ILE A 171 -0.43 17.64 4.29
CA ILE A 171 -0.71 16.85 5.51
C ILE A 171 -0.62 17.76 6.74
N ASP A 172 0.43 18.58 6.84
CA ASP A 172 0.63 19.53 7.94
C ASP A 172 -0.50 20.54 8.01
N TYR A 173 -0.94 21.08 6.86
CA TYR A 173 -2.06 22.01 6.78
C TYR A 173 -3.36 21.37 7.26
N VAL A 174 -3.71 20.17 6.77
CA VAL A 174 -4.95 19.48 7.16
C VAL A 174 -4.94 19.15 8.65
N ASP A 175 -3.83 18.67 9.18
CA ASP A 175 -3.68 18.33 10.60
C ASP A 175 -3.85 19.59 11.49
N ALA A 176 -3.20 20.69 11.14
CA ALA A 176 -3.33 21.96 11.86
C ALA A 176 -4.77 22.52 11.78
N PHE A 177 -5.35 22.54 10.59
CA PHE A 177 -6.71 23.03 10.37
C PHE A 177 -7.75 22.25 11.18
N LEU A 178 -7.68 20.91 11.16
CA LEU A 178 -8.62 20.07 11.90
C LEU A 178 -8.45 20.21 13.41
N LYS A 179 -7.24 20.33 13.91
CA LYS A 179 -6.98 20.58 15.34
C LYS A 179 -7.62 21.89 15.82
N GLU A 180 -7.60 22.92 15.00
CA GLU A 180 -8.16 24.23 15.33
C GLU A 180 -9.67 24.30 15.16
N HIS A 181 -10.20 23.77 14.04
CA HIS A 181 -11.58 24.01 13.63
C HIS A 181 -12.52 22.80 13.83
N ALA A 182 -11.98 21.58 13.86
CA ALA A 182 -12.76 20.35 14.00
C ALA A 182 -12.03 19.28 14.85
N PRO A 183 -11.73 19.56 16.14
CA PRO A 183 -10.83 18.73 16.96
C PRO A 183 -11.32 17.31 17.23
N LYS A 184 -12.58 17.01 16.93
CA LYS A 184 -13.13 15.64 16.98
C LYS A 184 -12.75 14.76 15.77
N ILE A 185 -12.21 15.36 14.72
CA ILE A 185 -11.68 14.65 13.54
C ILE A 185 -10.15 14.67 13.63
N LYS A 186 -9.54 13.49 13.71
CA LYS A 186 -8.10 13.39 13.90
C LYS A 186 -7.42 12.84 12.66
N VAL A 187 -6.33 13.46 12.28
CA VAL A 187 -5.48 12.96 11.21
C VAL A 187 -4.66 11.78 11.72
N VAL A 188 -4.83 10.63 11.10
CA VAL A 188 -3.85 9.54 11.20
C VAL A 188 -2.71 9.88 10.27
N ARG A 189 -1.62 10.41 10.84
CA ARG A 189 -0.52 10.96 10.05
C ARG A 189 0.15 9.88 9.22
N PRO A 190 0.10 9.94 7.88
CA PRO A 190 0.69 8.90 7.04
C PRO A 190 2.22 8.97 7.05
N GLN A 191 2.85 7.81 6.97
CA GLN A 191 4.29 7.63 6.78
C GLN A 191 4.64 7.47 5.30
N ALA A 192 3.65 7.17 4.47
CA ALA A 192 3.76 7.03 3.02
C ALA A 192 2.42 7.32 2.35
N SER A 193 2.42 7.45 1.03
CA SER A 193 1.25 7.79 0.22
C SER A 193 0.86 9.28 0.29
N TYR A 194 -0.14 9.66 -0.49
CA TYR A 194 -0.76 10.98 -0.51
C TYR A 194 -2.17 10.98 0.10
N LEU A 195 -2.56 9.85 0.70
CA LEU A 195 -3.86 9.71 1.35
C LEU A 195 -3.77 10.04 2.83
N ILE A 196 -4.78 10.70 3.35
CA ILE A 196 -4.93 10.99 4.77
C ILE A 196 -6.11 10.18 5.29
N TRP A 197 -5.87 9.32 6.26
CA TRP A 197 -6.93 8.64 6.99
C TRP A 197 -7.42 9.54 8.12
N LEU A 198 -8.74 9.77 8.17
CA LEU A 198 -9.37 10.59 9.20
C LEU A 198 -10.06 9.68 10.24
N ASP A 199 -9.63 9.79 11.49
CA ASP A 199 -10.30 9.14 12.62
C ASP A 199 -11.44 10.04 13.12
N CYS A 200 -12.68 9.63 12.83
CA CYS A 200 -13.88 10.36 13.17
C CYS A 200 -14.65 9.74 14.35
N ARG A 201 -14.07 8.80 15.09
CA ARG A 201 -14.77 8.07 16.18
C ARG A 201 -15.30 8.99 17.28
N GLU A 202 -14.62 10.10 17.56
CA GLU A 202 -15.05 11.11 18.53
C GLU A 202 -16.27 11.95 18.05
N MET A 203 -16.67 11.80 16.79
CA MET A 203 -17.92 12.41 16.28
C MET A 203 -19.16 11.67 16.79
N GLU A 204 -19.02 10.44 17.26
CA GLU A 204 -20.11 9.59 17.78
C GLU A 204 -21.29 9.44 16.80
N MET A 205 -20.99 9.38 15.51
CA MET A 205 -21.93 9.21 14.41
C MET A 205 -21.86 7.80 13.87
N SER A 206 -23.01 7.28 13.37
CA SER A 206 -22.97 6.07 12.55
C SER A 206 -22.22 6.34 11.24
N GLN A 207 -21.68 5.31 10.59
CA GLN A 207 -20.94 5.47 9.33
C GLN A 207 -21.80 6.13 8.24
N GLU A 208 -23.07 5.74 8.13
CA GLU A 208 -24.01 6.34 7.19
C GLU A 208 -24.22 7.84 7.47
N ALA A 209 -24.43 8.20 8.75
CA ALA A 209 -24.59 9.59 9.15
C ALA A 209 -23.33 10.42 8.91
N LEU A 210 -22.15 9.84 9.14
CA LEU A 210 -20.86 10.47 8.89
C LEU A 210 -20.65 10.76 7.40
N ASN A 211 -20.91 9.77 6.54
CA ASN A 211 -20.82 9.94 5.09
C ASN A 211 -21.75 11.04 4.59
N LYS A 212 -23.01 11.04 5.07
CA LYS A 212 -23.98 12.07 4.74
C LYS A 212 -23.54 13.46 5.25
N PHE A 213 -23.00 13.53 6.45
CA PHE A 213 -22.47 14.79 7.02
C PHE A 213 -21.36 15.37 6.13
N PHE A 214 -20.38 14.56 5.70
CA PHE A 214 -19.31 15.04 4.85
C PHE A 214 -19.83 15.55 3.51
N VAL A 215 -20.76 14.84 2.87
CA VAL A 215 -21.32 15.28 1.58
C VAL A 215 -22.20 16.50 1.73
N ASP A 216 -23.19 16.48 2.64
CA ASP A 216 -24.25 17.48 2.69
C ASP A 216 -23.83 18.76 3.43
N LYS A 217 -22.95 18.65 4.43
CA LYS A 217 -22.55 19.77 5.29
C LYS A 217 -21.15 20.28 5.03
N ALA A 218 -20.20 19.37 4.86
CA ALA A 218 -18.81 19.73 4.58
C ALA A 218 -18.52 19.86 3.08
N HIS A 219 -19.44 19.42 2.20
CA HIS A 219 -19.27 19.40 0.73
C HIS A 219 -18.01 18.65 0.29
N LEU A 220 -17.69 17.56 1.00
CA LEU A 220 -16.54 16.69 0.74
C LEU A 220 -17.03 15.28 0.42
N ALA A 221 -16.69 14.76 -0.76
CA ALA A 221 -16.92 13.38 -1.14
C ALA A 221 -15.66 12.55 -0.80
N LEU A 222 -15.61 12.01 0.40
CA LEU A 222 -14.53 11.16 0.88
C LEU A 222 -14.84 9.68 0.64
N ASN A 223 -13.81 8.85 0.58
CA ASN A 223 -14.00 7.40 0.57
C ASN A 223 -14.46 6.92 1.96
N ASP A 224 -15.39 5.97 1.96
CA ASP A 224 -15.86 5.33 3.17
C ASP A 224 -14.79 4.39 3.73
N GLY A 225 -14.34 4.64 4.96
CA GLY A 225 -13.34 3.83 5.63
C GLY A 225 -13.77 2.37 5.87
N ALA A 226 -15.08 2.13 6.05
CA ALA A 226 -15.62 0.80 6.24
C ALA A 226 -15.44 -0.14 5.02
N MET A 227 -15.03 0.39 3.85
CA MET A 227 -14.70 -0.42 2.66
C MET A 227 -13.35 -1.15 2.79
N PHE A 228 -12.56 -0.81 3.78
CA PHE A 228 -11.20 -1.33 3.95
C PHE A 228 -11.03 -2.25 5.17
N GLY A 229 -12.13 -2.69 5.79
CA GLY A 229 -12.14 -3.59 6.95
C GLY A 229 -12.54 -2.94 8.27
#